data_e5f4c4e1fdf0f11df34bb055214f716a
#
_entry.id   e5f4c4e1fdf0f11df34bb055214f716a
#
_cell.length_a   1.000
_cell.length_b   1.000
_cell.length_c   1.000
_cell.angle_alpha   90.00
_cell.angle_beta   90.00
_cell.angle_gamma   90.00
#
_symmetry.space_group_name_H-M   'P 1'
#
loop_
_entity.id
_entity.type
_entity.pdbx_description
1 polymer ?
#
loop_
_entity_poly.entity_id
_entity_poly.type
_entity_poly.pdbx_seq_one_letter_code
_entity_poly.pdbx_strand_id
1 'polypeptide(L)'
;EGMHKALGRYYLSGKLGKEDELLVREVLKGYASLRVETDVMRCKVYSLLLPAYKLLDQEEEFERLYSTLRNMLPLVKAVNSRALLLVTLYGCTNSNLYYRMAHELVDPWRDDPSPKRSKALLIQRLHDYDIWLKH
;
A
#
# COMPACT_ATOMS: atom_id res chain seq x y z
N GLU A 1 -0.60 9.66 1.94
CA GLU A 1 -0.34 10.36 0.67
C GLU A 1 1.15 10.61 0.44
N GLY A 2 1.84 11.16 1.44
CA GLY A 2 3.29 11.38 1.34
C GLY A 2 4.09 10.11 1.16
N MET A 3 3.68 9.02 1.83
CA MET A 3 4.34 7.72 1.70
C MET A 3 4.20 7.16 0.28
N HIS A 4 3.02 7.29 -0.32
CA HIS A 4 2.76 6.83 -1.68
C HIS A 4 3.64 7.58 -2.68
N LYS A 5 3.74 8.90 -2.53
CA LYS A 5 4.59 9.73 -3.40
C LYS A 5 6.07 9.41 -3.23
N ALA A 6 6.51 9.13 -2.00
CA ALA A 6 7.90 8.72 -1.74
C ALA A 6 8.21 7.39 -2.44
N LEU A 7 7.29 6.43 -2.38
CA LEU A 7 7.46 5.16 -3.07
C LEU A 7 7.55 5.36 -4.59
N GLY A 8 6.72 6.25 -5.15
CA GLY A 8 6.76 6.58 -6.56
C GLY A 8 8.10 7.17 -7.00
N ARG A 9 8.61 8.12 -6.23
CA ARG A 9 9.93 8.70 -6.52
C ARG A 9 11.04 7.64 -6.45
N TYR A 10 10.94 6.73 -5.50
CA TYR A 10 11.88 5.62 -5.40
C TYR A 10 11.83 4.71 -6.64
N TYR A 11 10.64 4.35 -7.09
CA TYR A 11 10.50 3.51 -8.29
C TYR A 11 11.01 4.21 -9.54
N LEU A 12 10.81 5.51 -9.65
CA LEU A 12 11.22 6.27 -10.84
C LEU A 12 12.72 6.60 -10.86
N SER A 13 13.33 6.83 -9.69
CA SER A 13 14.73 7.25 -9.59
C SER A 13 15.69 6.12 -9.20
N GLY A 14 15.17 5.04 -8.63
CA GLY A 14 15.98 3.93 -8.13
C GLY A 14 16.63 4.16 -6.78
N LYS A 15 16.36 5.28 -6.12
CA LYS A 15 16.94 5.57 -4.81
C LYS A 15 16.00 6.39 -3.93
N LEU A 16 16.22 6.29 -2.62
CA LEU A 16 15.45 7.04 -1.62
C LEU A 16 16.16 8.36 -1.33
N GLY A 17 15.49 9.49 -1.63
CA GLY A 17 16.02 10.81 -1.31
C GLY A 17 16.00 11.09 0.18
N LYS A 18 16.82 12.07 0.62
CA LYS A 18 16.96 12.40 2.05
C LYS A 18 15.66 12.86 2.69
N GLU A 19 14.88 13.69 2.00
CA GLU A 19 13.60 14.17 2.52
C GLU A 19 12.60 13.03 2.65
N ASP A 20 12.57 12.13 1.67
CA ASP A 20 11.71 10.96 1.70
C ASP A 20 12.14 10.00 2.80
N GLU A 21 13.44 9.84 3.01
CA GLU A 21 13.94 9.00 4.10
C GLU A 21 13.47 9.54 5.46
N LEU A 22 13.53 10.85 5.67
CA LEU A 22 13.04 11.47 6.91
C LEU A 22 11.54 11.21 7.10
N LEU A 23 10.76 11.37 6.04
CA LEU A 23 9.33 11.09 6.08
C LEU A 23 9.05 9.63 6.46
N VAL A 24 9.77 8.70 5.83
CA VAL A 24 9.59 7.27 6.08
C VAL A 24 9.94 6.92 7.53
N ARG A 25 11.04 7.48 8.05
CA ARG A 25 11.44 7.26 9.45
C ARG A 25 10.41 7.82 10.43
N GLU A 26 9.82 8.97 10.12
CA GLU A 26 8.75 9.55 10.94
C GLU A 26 7.51 8.65 10.94
N VAL A 27 7.15 8.08 9.79
CA VAL A 27 6.03 7.14 9.71
C VAL A 27 6.29 5.92 10.59
N LEU A 28 7.48 5.33 10.50
CA LEU A 28 7.83 4.18 11.34
C LEU A 28 7.79 4.54 12.81
N LYS A 29 8.35 5.68 13.18
CA LYS A 29 8.37 6.14 14.57
C LYS A 29 6.95 6.31 15.12
N GLY A 30 6.04 6.82 14.31
CA GLY A 30 4.67 7.08 14.76
C GLY A 30 3.76 5.85 14.76
N TYR A 31 4.00 4.89 13.88
CA TYR A 31 3.04 3.80 13.64
C TYR A 31 3.56 2.40 13.94
N ALA A 32 4.87 2.16 13.95
CA ALA A 32 5.40 0.80 14.08
C ALA A 32 5.05 0.14 15.42
N SER A 33 4.95 0.91 16.48
CA SER A 33 4.59 0.41 17.81
C SER A 33 3.15 0.75 18.21
N LEU A 34 2.37 1.29 17.28
CA LEU A 34 1.00 1.68 17.55
C LEU A 34 0.14 0.43 17.76
N ARG A 35 -0.60 0.42 18.87
CA ARG A 35 -1.54 -0.66 19.14
C ARG A 35 -2.80 -0.44 18.31
N VAL A 36 -3.10 -1.40 17.42
CA VAL A 36 -4.27 -1.35 16.56
C VAL A 36 -5.26 -2.44 16.93
N GLU A 37 -6.50 -2.05 17.15
CA GLU A 37 -7.51 -2.94 17.71
C GLU A 37 -8.56 -3.40 16.69
N THR A 38 -8.77 -2.68 15.60
CA THR A 38 -9.76 -3.03 14.58
C THR A 38 -9.09 -3.43 13.27
N ASP A 39 -9.78 -4.25 12.48
CA ASP A 39 -9.27 -4.65 11.15
C ASP A 39 -9.11 -3.46 10.22
N VAL A 40 -10.03 -2.49 10.29
CA VAL A 40 -9.95 -1.29 9.45
C VAL A 40 -8.68 -0.51 9.77
N MET A 41 -8.38 -0.32 11.06
CA MET A 41 -7.16 0.39 11.48
C MET A 41 -5.91 -0.39 11.11
N ARG A 42 -5.92 -1.73 11.31
CA ARG A 42 -4.78 -2.57 10.90
C ARG A 42 -4.49 -2.42 9.43
N CYS A 43 -5.53 -2.46 8.58
CA CYS A 43 -5.34 -2.29 7.15
C CYS A 43 -4.72 -0.95 6.82
N LYS A 44 -5.16 0.14 7.46
CA LYS A 44 -4.62 1.48 7.23
C LYS A 44 -3.18 1.60 7.71
N VAL A 45 -2.90 1.17 8.93
CA VAL A 45 -1.56 1.29 9.52
C VAL A 45 -0.56 0.40 8.79
N TYR A 46 -0.91 -0.86 8.54
CA TYR A 46 -0.02 -1.80 7.87
C TYR A 46 0.23 -1.42 6.41
N SER A 47 -0.74 -0.76 5.77
CA SER A 47 -0.54 -0.26 4.40
C SER A 47 0.40 0.94 4.34
N LEU A 48 0.63 1.62 5.46
CA LEU A 48 1.69 2.63 5.58
C LEU A 48 3.04 1.99 5.91
N LEU A 49 3.05 1.00 6.79
CA LEU A 49 4.28 0.38 7.26
C LEU A 49 4.96 -0.48 6.20
N LEU A 50 4.21 -1.20 5.39
CA LEU A 50 4.81 -2.10 4.40
C LEU A 50 5.70 -1.35 3.40
N PRO A 51 5.23 -0.27 2.74
CA PRO A 51 6.12 0.52 1.88
C PRO A 51 7.26 1.18 2.66
N ALA A 52 7.03 1.56 3.93
CA ALA A 52 8.09 2.15 4.75
C ALA A 52 9.24 1.17 4.96
N TYR A 53 8.94 -0.08 5.30
CA TYR A 53 9.98 -1.10 5.47
C TYR A 53 10.70 -1.38 4.15
N LYS A 54 9.96 -1.40 3.03
CA LYS A 54 10.58 -1.56 1.72
C LYS A 54 11.57 -0.44 1.42
N LEU A 55 11.17 0.81 1.63
CA LEU A 55 11.99 1.97 1.31
C LEU A 55 13.26 2.05 2.17
N LEU A 56 13.21 1.57 3.41
CA LEU A 56 14.37 1.57 4.31
C LEU A 56 15.16 0.26 4.27
N ASP A 57 14.87 -0.63 3.33
CA ASP A 57 15.54 -1.95 3.20
C ASP A 57 15.49 -2.77 4.48
N GLN A 58 14.43 -2.66 5.25
CA GLN A 58 14.23 -3.47 6.45
C GLN A 58 13.53 -4.77 6.04
N GLU A 59 14.30 -5.69 5.48
CA GLU A 59 13.78 -6.91 4.85
C GLU A 59 13.08 -7.84 5.82
N GLU A 60 13.60 -8.02 7.03
CA GLU A 60 12.95 -8.90 8.02
C GLU A 60 11.58 -8.38 8.41
N GLU A 61 11.49 -7.09 8.72
CA GLU A 61 10.24 -6.45 9.09
C GLU A 61 9.26 -6.47 7.92
N PHE A 62 9.76 -6.24 6.69
CA PHE A 62 8.94 -6.31 5.50
C PHE A 62 8.32 -7.70 5.33
N GLU A 63 9.13 -8.75 5.40
CA GLU A 63 8.66 -10.12 5.21
C GLU A 63 7.66 -10.53 6.30
N ARG A 64 7.92 -10.13 7.54
CA ARG A 64 7.01 -10.43 8.64
C ARG A 64 5.67 -9.76 8.46
N LEU A 65 5.66 -8.47 8.10
CA LEU A 65 4.43 -7.74 7.85
C LEU A 65 3.72 -8.24 6.60
N TYR A 66 4.46 -8.54 5.54
CA TYR A 66 3.92 -9.12 4.32
C TYR A 66 3.16 -10.41 4.62
N SER A 67 3.74 -11.31 5.41
CA SER A 67 3.07 -12.54 5.82
C SER A 67 1.80 -12.25 6.59
N THR A 68 1.84 -11.27 7.50
CA THR A 68 0.67 -10.85 8.27
C THR A 68 -0.45 -10.37 7.35
N LEU A 69 -0.13 -9.51 6.39
CA LEU A 69 -1.12 -8.98 5.45
C LEU A 69 -1.70 -10.06 4.56
N ARG A 70 -0.86 -10.96 4.08
CA ARG A 70 -1.31 -12.08 3.25
C ARG A 70 -2.28 -12.99 4.00
N ASN A 71 -2.02 -13.23 5.30
CA ASN A 71 -2.90 -14.04 6.13
C ASN A 71 -4.19 -13.31 6.50
N MET A 72 -4.13 -11.98 6.63
CA MET A 72 -5.32 -11.16 6.91
C MET A 72 -6.27 -11.08 5.72
N LEU A 73 -5.73 -11.06 4.52
CA LEU A 73 -6.48 -10.74 3.31
C LEU A 73 -7.79 -11.54 3.16
N PRO A 74 -7.80 -12.88 3.30
CA PRO A 74 -9.06 -13.64 3.16
C PRO A 74 -10.04 -13.40 4.30
N LEU A 75 -9.59 -12.82 5.42
CA LEU A 75 -10.43 -12.58 6.59
C LEU A 75 -11.04 -11.18 6.60
N VAL A 76 -10.50 -10.26 5.83
CA VAL A 76 -11.00 -8.89 5.76
C VAL A 76 -12.22 -8.83 4.85
N LYS A 77 -13.37 -8.48 5.43
CA LYS A 77 -14.65 -8.49 4.71
C LYS A 77 -15.02 -7.12 4.14
N ALA A 78 -14.59 -6.03 4.77
CA ALA A 78 -14.88 -4.69 4.28
C ALA A 78 -14.17 -4.47 2.94
N VAL A 79 -14.95 -4.14 1.90
CA VAL A 79 -14.45 -4.04 0.52
C VAL A 79 -13.33 -3.02 0.39
N ASN A 80 -13.50 -1.84 0.98
CA ASN A 80 -12.47 -0.80 0.88
C ASN A 80 -11.17 -1.21 1.58
N SER A 81 -11.27 -1.87 2.73
CA SER A 81 -10.09 -2.38 3.44
C SER A 81 -9.38 -3.46 2.66
N ARG A 82 -10.14 -4.38 2.05
CA ARG A 82 -9.58 -5.43 1.20
C ARG A 82 -8.87 -4.82 -0.01
N ALA A 83 -9.50 -3.83 -0.64
CA ALA A 83 -8.91 -3.14 -1.79
C ALA A 83 -7.61 -2.43 -1.39
N LEU A 84 -7.59 -1.78 -0.23
CA LEU A 84 -6.38 -1.13 0.27
C LEU A 84 -5.24 -2.14 0.46
N LEU A 85 -5.53 -3.31 1.03
CA LEU A 85 -4.52 -4.37 1.19
C LEU A 85 -4.01 -4.87 -0.16
N LEU A 86 -4.92 -5.13 -1.11
CA LEU A 86 -4.54 -5.64 -2.43
C LEU A 86 -3.69 -4.64 -3.21
N VAL A 87 -4.09 -3.38 -3.21
CA VAL A 87 -3.33 -2.32 -3.89
C VAL A 87 -1.95 -2.17 -3.24
N THR A 88 -1.88 -2.21 -1.92
CA THR A 88 -0.60 -2.11 -1.19
C THR A 88 0.30 -3.31 -1.47
N LEU A 89 -0.23 -4.52 -1.40
CA LEU A 89 0.53 -5.73 -1.67
C LEU A 89 1.06 -5.73 -3.11
N TYR A 90 0.23 -5.34 -4.07
CA TYR A 90 0.66 -5.20 -5.45
C TYR A 90 1.77 -4.15 -5.56
N GLY A 91 1.54 -2.96 -5.03
CA GLY A 91 2.48 -1.84 -5.14
C GLY A 91 3.84 -2.12 -4.50
N CYS A 92 3.89 -2.94 -3.47
CA CYS A 92 5.14 -3.25 -2.77
C CYS A 92 5.85 -4.50 -3.28
N THR A 93 5.17 -5.39 -4.01
CA THR A 93 5.76 -6.66 -4.47
C THR A 93 5.81 -6.80 -5.97
N ASN A 94 5.01 -6.05 -6.71
CA ASN A 94 4.81 -6.22 -8.17
C ASN A 94 4.35 -7.63 -8.55
N SER A 95 3.65 -8.32 -7.65
CA SER A 95 3.15 -9.67 -7.88
C SER A 95 2.00 -9.67 -8.87
N ASN A 96 2.05 -10.54 -9.88
CA ASN A 96 0.97 -10.71 -10.84
C ASN A 96 -0.36 -11.12 -10.19
N LEU A 97 -0.28 -11.91 -9.12
CA LEU A 97 -1.47 -12.34 -8.39
C LEU A 97 -2.20 -11.11 -7.80
N TYR A 98 -1.47 -10.26 -7.07
CA TYR A 98 -2.07 -9.08 -6.45
C TYR A 98 -2.45 -8.02 -7.48
N TYR A 99 -1.69 -7.91 -8.57
CA TYR A 99 -2.06 -7.06 -9.70
C TYR A 99 -3.47 -7.44 -10.21
N ARG A 100 -3.67 -8.71 -10.50
CA ARG A 100 -4.98 -9.19 -11.01
C ARG A 100 -6.09 -9.01 -9.98
N MET A 101 -5.83 -9.38 -8.72
CA MET A 101 -6.83 -9.25 -7.66
C MET A 101 -7.22 -7.80 -7.41
N ALA A 102 -6.25 -6.88 -7.41
CA ALA A 102 -6.50 -5.46 -7.21
C ALA A 102 -7.35 -4.90 -8.35
N HIS A 103 -7.00 -5.19 -9.60
CA HIS A 103 -7.76 -4.73 -10.77
C HIS A 103 -9.16 -5.32 -10.79
N GLU A 104 -9.31 -6.59 -10.49
CA GLU A 104 -10.61 -7.25 -10.45
C GLU A 104 -11.56 -6.57 -9.47
N LEU A 105 -11.05 -6.12 -8.33
CA LEU A 105 -11.85 -5.46 -7.32
C LEU A 105 -12.09 -3.98 -7.61
N VAL A 106 -11.08 -3.26 -8.09
CA VAL A 106 -11.10 -1.79 -8.22
C VAL A 106 -11.61 -1.32 -9.58
N ASP A 107 -11.36 -2.06 -10.66
CA ASP A 107 -11.72 -1.62 -12.01
C ASP A 107 -13.22 -1.27 -12.16
N PRO A 108 -14.16 -2.03 -11.58
CA PRO A 108 -15.57 -1.65 -11.67
C PRO A 108 -15.88 -0.26 -11.09
N TRP A 109 -15.06 0.24 -10.17
CA TRP A 109 -15.26 1.55 -9.56
C TRP A 109 -14.94 2.70 -10.51
N ARG A 110 -14.17 2.43 -11.57
CA ARG A 110 -13.77 3.45 -12.55
C ARG A 110 -14.93 3.95 -13.38
N ASP A 111 -16.02 3.17 -13.43
CA ASP A 111 -17.22 3.54 -14.18
C ASP A 111 -18.08 4.56 -13.44
N ASP A 112 -17.83 4.76 -12.14
CA ASP A 112 -18.55 5.76 -11.35
C ASP A 112 -17.98 7.14 -11.66
N PRO A 113 -18.81 8.09 -12.19
CA PRO A 113 -18.32 9.44 -12.49
C PRO A 113 -18.00 10.27 -11.25
N SER A 114 -18.50 9.87 -10.07
CA SER A 114 -18.30 10.60 -8.82
C SER A 114 -18.02 9.64 -7.67
N PRO A 115 -16.88 8.92 -7.69
CA PRO A 115 -16.59 7.96 -6.62
C PRO A 115 -16.32 8.67 -5.30
N LYS A 116 -16.64 8.02 -4.18
CA LYS A 116 -16.26 8.52 -2.86
C LYS A 116 -14.74 8.66 -2.77
N ARG A 117 -14.30 9.60 -1.94
CA ARG A 117 -12.87 9.94 -1.81
C ARG A 117 -11.98 8.71 -1.56
N SER A 118 -12.41 7.80 -0.69
CA SER A 118 -11.64 6.60 -0.36
C SER A 118 -11.44 5.70 -1.58
N LYS A 119 -12.47 5.55 -2.43
CA LYS A 119 -12.37 4.76 -3.65
C LYS A 119 -11.55 5.48 -4.72
N ALA A 120 -11.76 6.79 -4.86
CA ALA A 120 -11.00 7.60 -5.81
C ALA A 120 -9.50 7.53 -5.52
N LEU A 121 -9.12 7.53 -4.25
CA LEU A 121 -7.72 7.40 -3.84
C LEU A 121 -7.13 6.04 -4.25
N LEU A 122 -7.88 4.97 -4.07
CA LEU A 122 -7.41 3.63 -4.44
C LEU A 122 -7.31 3.45 -5.95
N ILE A 123 -8.26 4.01 -6.70
CA ILE A 123 -8.21 4.03 -8.16
C ILE A 123 -6.93 4.73 -8.61
N GLN A 124 -6.62 5.90 -8.04
CA GLN A 124 -5.44 6.66 -8.40
C GLN A 124 -4.14 5.91 -8.04
N ARG A 125 -4.09 5.33 -6.85
CA ARG A 125 -2.91 4.56 -6.43
C ARG A 125 -2.65 3.36 -7.33
N LEU A 126 -3.69 2.64 -7.69
CA LEU A 126 -3.57 1.49 -8.59
C LEU A 126 -3.05 1.93 -9.95
N HIS A 127 -3.58 3.03 -10.48
CA HIS A 127 -3.12 3.62 -11.74
C HIS A 127 -1.63 3.99 -11.66
N ASP A 128 -1.22 4.65 -10.58
CA ASP A 128 0.17 5.03 -10.36
C ASP A 128 1.08 3.81 -10.32
N TYR A 129 0.70 2.76 -9.60
CA TYR A 129 1.49 1.54 -9.53
C TYR A 129 1.63 0.86 -10.89
N ASP A 130 0.57 0.86 -11.70
CA ASP A 130 0.64 0.29 -13.04
C ASP A 130 1.70 1.01 -13.88
N ILE A 131 1.76 2.34 -13.77
CA ILE A 131 2.77 3.15 -14.47
C ILE A 131 4.16 2.88 -13.90
N TRP A 132 4.31 2.98 -12.58
CA TRP A 132 5.62 2.85 -11.93
C TRP A 132 6.21 1.45 -12.06
N LEU A 133 5.36 0.42 -12.04
CA LEU A 133 5.77 -0.98 -12.14
C LEU A 133 5.68 -1.52 -13.57
N LYS A 134 5.34 -0.67 -14.53
CA LYS A 134 5.35 -0.97 -15.98
C LYS A 134 4.39 -2.07 -16.40
N HIS A 135 3.17 -1.93 -15.97
CA HIS A 135 2.08 -2.79 -16.45
C HIS A 135 1.19 -2.12 -17.47
#